data_3f65d5905fd2cf5d480f192e66a34613
#
_entry.id   3f65d5905fd2cf5d480f192e66a34613
#
_cell.length_a   1.000
_cell.length_b   1.000
_cell.length_c   1.000
_cell.angle_alpha   90.00
_cell.angle_beta   90.00
_cell.angle_gamma   90.00
#
_symmetry.space_group_name_H-M   'P 1'
#
loop_
_entity.id
_entity.type
_entity.pdbx_description
1 polymer ?
#
loop_
_entity_poly.entity_id
_entity_poly.type
_entity_poly.pdbx_seq_one_letter_code
_entity_poly.pdbx_strand_id
1 'polypeptide(L)'
;FDNVGGEILDAVLRRVNPGARVPLCGLIAGYDGAELAIRNAYSLPRNRVRLQGFIVTDDLSRWPSALKELVNLVATGRIKYRESIAEGLAAAPGALISLLKGGNFGKQLVKLI
;
A
#
# COMPACT_ATOMS: atom_id res chain seq x y z
N PHE A 1 3.27 -7.59 2.71
CA PHE A 1 2.12 -6.73 2.42
C PHE A 1 2.45 -5.83 1.23
N ASP A 2 1.54 -5.76 0.26
CA ASP A 2 1.73 -4.95 -0.94
C ASP A 2 0.44 -4.18 -1.30
N ASN A 3 0.61 -2.89 -1.59
CA ASN A 3 -0.40 -1.98 -2.13
C ASN A 3 -0.03 -1.45 -3.53
N VAL A 4 1.12 -1.83 -4.05
CA VAL A 4 1.72 -1.19 -5.22
C VAL A 4 1.61 -2.05 -6.47
N GLY A 5 2.00 -3.31 -6.38
CA GLY A 5 2.10 -4.20 -7.53
C GLY A 5 3.25 -3.84 -8.47
N GLY A 6 3.08 -4.18 -9.75
CA GLY A 6 4.00 -3.82 -10.81
C GLY A 6 5.44 -4.27 -10.56
N GLU A 7 6.39 -3.42 -10.93
CA GLU A 7 7.83 -3.74 -10.85
C GLU A 7 8.31 -3.98 -9.41
N ILE A 8 7.68 -3.33 -8.41
CA ILE A 8 8.05 -3.50 -6.99
C ILE A 8 7.68 -4.91 -6.54
N LEU A 9 6.44 -5.35 -6.78
CA LEU A 9 6.02 -6.72 -6.49
C LEU A 9 6.91 -7.73 -7.21
N ASP A 10 7.20 -7.49 -8.48
CA ASP A 10 8.02 -8.35 -9.30
C ASP A 10 9.47 -8.48 -8.76
N ALA A 11 10.06 -7.37 -8.28
CA ALA A 11 11.37 -7.37 -7.65
C ALA A 11 11.36 -8.14 -6.31
N VAL A 12 10.29 -8.02 -5.53
CA VAL A 12 10.11 -8.79 -4.27
C VAL A 12 10.02 -10.28 -4.55
N LEU A 13 9.24 -10.69 -5.57
CA LEU A 13 9.07 -12.10 -5.92
C LEU A 13 10.40 -12.80 -6.27
N ARG A 14 11.39 -12.08 -6.77
CA ARG A 14 12.74 -12.63 -7.01
C ARG A 14 13.48 -13.06 -5.73
N ARG A 15 13.09 -12.51 -4.58
CA ARG A 15 13.84 -12.62 -3.31
C ARG A 15 13.03 -13.20 -2.17
N VAL A 16 11.85 -13.72 -2.44
CA VAL A 16 11.00 -14.33 -1.42
C VAL A 16 11.58 -15.62 -0.90
N ASN A 17 11.42 -15.85 0.38
CA ASN A 17 11.76 -17.12 1.01
C ASN A 17 10.76 -18.22 0.59
N PRO A 18 11.18 -19.50 0.64
CA PRO A 18 10.25 -20.61 0.49
C PRO A 18 9.09 -20.52 1.48
N GLY A 19 7.86 -20.72 0.99
CA GLY A 19 6.64 -20.62 1.80
C GLY A 19 6.18 -19.20 2.10
N ALA A 20 6.77 -18.17 1.48
CA ALA A 20 6.38 -16.79 1.69
C ALA A 20 4.90 -16.54 1.43
N ARG A 21 4.32 -15.60 2.17
CA ARG A 21 2.94 -15.13 2.03
C ARG A 21 2.95 -13.64 1.72
N VAL A 22 2.32 -13.26 0.64
CA VAL A 22 2.21 -11.87 0.18
C VAL A 22 0.73 -11.47 0.18
N PRO A 23 0.24 -10.81 1.24
CA PRO A 23 -1.09 -10.20 1.22
C PRO A 23 -1.07 -8.98 0.28
N LEU A 24 -1.99 -8.98 -0.69
CA LEU A 24 -2.10 -7.96 -1.73
C LEU A 24 -3.39 -7.18 -1.51
N CYS A 25 -3.29 -5.92 -1.10
CA CYS A 25 -4.43 -5.06 -0.80
C CYS A 25 -4.72 -4.04 -1.90
N GLY A 26 -3.74 -3.72 -2.73
CA GLY A 26 -3.89 -2.74 -3.80
C GLY A 26 -2.82 -2.86 -4.87
N LEU A 27 -3.05 -2.21 -5.99
CA LEU A 27 -2.21 -2.24 -7.19
C LEU A 27 -2.07 -0.82 -7.76
N ILE A 28 -1.65 0.14 -6.92
CA ILE A 28 -1.65 1.57 -7.29
C ILE A 28 -0.78 1.86 -8.52
N ALA A 29 0.22 1.02 -8.80
CA ALA A 29 1.05 1.16 -10.00
C ALA A 29 0.28 1.01 -11.33
N GLY A 30 -0.95 0.48 -11.28
CA GLY A 30 -1.82 0.35 -12.47
C GLY A 30 -3.00 1.32 -12.51
N TYR A 31 -3.12 2.23 -11.55
CA TYR A 31 -4.30 3.10 -11.46
C TYR A 31 -4.36 4.20 -12.52
N ASP A 32 -3.26 4.45 -13.20
CA ASP A 32 -3.17 5.34 -14.37
C ASP A 32 -3.37 4.60 -15.70
N GLY A 33 -3.78 3.32 -15.66
CA GLY A 33 -3.99 2.48 -16.83
C GLY A 33 -2.76 1.69 -17.28
N ALA A 34 -1.66 1.74 -16.51
CA ALA A 34 -0.48 0.93 -16.82
C ALA A 34 -0.77 -0.57 -16.67
N GLU A 35 -0.28 -1.37 -17.61
CA GLU A 35 -0.37 -2.81 -17.53
C GLU A 35 0.52 -3.36 -16.39
N LEU A 36 -0.07 -4.18 -15.54
CA LEU A 36 0.65 -4.83 -14.44
C LEU A 36 0.98 -6.27 -14.81
N ALA A 37 2.24 -6.53 -15.12
CA ALA A 37 2.74 -7.86 -15.40
C ALA A 37 3.51 -8.44 -14.22
N ILE A 38 3.29 -9.71 -13.90
CA ILE A 38 4.15 -10.49 -12.98
C ILE A 38 5.15 -11.27 -13.84
N ARG A 39 6.31 -10.70 -14.09
CA ARG A 39 7.37 -11.30 -14.94
C ARG A 39 8.08 -12.44 -14.23
N ASN A 40 8.18 -12.38 -12.90
CA ASN A 40 8.81 -13.41 -12.06
C ASN A 40 7.81 -14.43 -11.50
N ALA A 41 6.72 -14.71 -12.21
CA ALA A 41 5.70 -15.68 -11.81
C ALA A 41 6.27 -17.06 -11.49
N TYR A 42 7.42 -17.45 -12.09
CA TYR A 42 8.14 -18.69 -11.80
C TYR A 42 8.51 -18.82 -10.32
N SER A 43 8.70 -17.72 -9.62
CA SER A 43 8.98 -17.72 -8.18
C SER A 43 7.83 -18.28 -7.34
N LEU A 44 6.59 -18.19 -7.83
CA LEU A 44 5.40 -18.69 -7.12
C LEU A 44 5.48 -20.21 -6.90
N PRO A 45 5.57 -21.06 -7.94
CA PRO A 45 5.70 -22.50 -7.73
C PRO A 45 7.04 -22.89 -7.14
N ARG A 46 8.15 -22.28 -7.58
CA ARG A 46 9.49 -22.60 -7.08
C ARG A 46 9.62 -22.45 -5.57
N ASN A 47 9.10 -21.35 -5.04
CA ASN A 47 9.19 -21.02 -3.60
C ASN A 47 7.89 -21.32 -2.86
N ARG A 48 6.87 -21.92 -3.51
CA ARG A 48 5.55 -22.21 -2.90
C ARG A 48 4.94 -20.96 -2.26
N VAL A 49 5.04 -19.83 -2.97
CA VAL A 49 4.53 -18.54 -2.51
C VAL A 49 3.01 -18.52 -2.55
N ARG A 50 2.40 -18.00 -1.49
CA ARG A 50 0.98 -17.65 -1.48
C ARG A 50 0.83 -16.16 -1.73
N LEU A 51 0.36 -15.78 -2.91
CA LEU A 51 -0.07 -14.43 -3.23
C LEU A 51 -1.59 -14.37 -3.08
N GLN A 52 -2.09 -13.57 -2.16
CA GLN A 52 -3.52 -13.53 -1.83
C GLN A 52 -4.04 -12.10 -1.77
N GLY A 53 -5.03 -11.80 -2.61
CA GLY A 53 -5.79 -10.55 -2.54
C GLY A 53 -6.70 -10.51 -1.32
N PHE A 54 -6.92 -9.31 -0.77
CA PHE A 54 -7.91 -9.03 0.25
C PHE A 54 -8.29 -7.56 0.22
N ILE A 55 -9.46 -7.25 0.76
CA ILE A 55 -9.90 -5.87 0.98
C ILE A 55 -9.96 -5.64 2.50
N VAL A 56 -9.55 -4.45 2.93
CA VAL A 56 -9.49 -4.10 4.36
C VAL A 56 -10.84 -4.20 5.07
N THR A 57 -11.95 -4.17 4.31
CA THR A 57 -13.33 -4.31 4.81
C THR A 57 -13.86 -5.74 4.84
N ASP A 58 -13.06 -6.75 4.45
CA ASP A 58 -13.52 -8.15 4.45
C ASP A 58 -13.90 -8.65 5.86
N ASP A 59 -13.28 -8.09 6.90
CA ASP A 59 -13.57 -8.43 8.29
C ASP A 59 -13.60 -7.16 9.16
N LEU A 60 -14.76 -6.52 9.24
CA LEU A 60 -14.98 -5.33 10.06
C LEU A 60 -14.96 -5.61 11.57
N SER A 61 -15.12 -6.86 11.99
CA SER A 61 -15.10 -7.23 13.42
C SER A 61 -13.74 -6.95 14.08
N ARG A 62 -12.68 -6.94 13.30
CA ARG A 62 -11.30 -6.66 13.75
C ARG A 62 -11.00 -5.17 13.92
N TRP A 63 -11.80 -4.30 13.33
CA TRP A 63 -11.49 -2.87 13.29
C TRP A 63 -11.35 -2.23 14.67
N PRO A 64 -12.25 -2.45 15.65
CA PRO A 64 -12.13 -1.80 16.95
C PRO A 64 -10.82 -2.14 17.66
N SER A 65 -10.41 -3.41 17.64
CA SER A 65 -9.16 -3.85 18.28
C SER A 65 -7.92 -3.33 17.52
N ALA A 66 -7.94 -3.40 16.20
CA ALA A 66 -6.84 -2.91 15.36
C ALA A 66 -6.64 -1.40 15.50
N LEU A 67 -7.73 -0.61 15.48
CA LEU A 67 -7.65 0.84 15.67
C LEU A 67 -7.12 1.19 17.05
N LYS A 68 -7.56 0.51 18.12
CA LYS A 68 -7.04 0.71 19.46
C LYS A 68 -5.54 0.45 19.55
N GLU A 69 -5.07 -0.61 18.93
CA GLU A 69 -3.64 -0.94 18.88
C GLU A 69 -2.86 0.10 18.09
N LEU A 70 -3.32 0.49 16.90
CA LEU A 70 -2.67 1.51 16.06
C LEU A 70 -2.57 2.86 16.77
N VAL A 71 -3.65 3.33 17.44
CA VAL A 71 -3.64 4.56 18.21
C VAL A 71 -2.57 4.50 19.32
N ASN A 72 -2.49 3.39 20.05
CA ASN A 72 -1.48 3.22 21.10
C ASN A 72 -0.05 3.22 20.51
N LEU A 73 0.16 2.53 19.38
CA LEU A 73 1.47 2.48 18.72
C LEU A 73 1.92 3.85 18.21
N VAL A 74 1.00 4.66 17.71
CA VAL A 74 1.27 6.05 17.30
C VAL A 74 1.55 6.93 18.51
N ALA A 75 0.69 6.88 19.55
CA ALA A 75 0.81 7.70 20.75
C ALA A 75 2.13 7.43 21.52
N THR A 76 2.62 6.19 21.47
CA THR A 76 3.88 5.81 22.12
C THR A 76 5.12 5.98 21.22
N GLY A 77 4.94 6.52 20.00
CA GLY A 77 6.02 6.73 19.02
C GLY A 77 6.63 5.45 18.43
N ARG A 78 6.00 4.30 18.66
CA ARG A 78 6.44 3.01 18.09
C ARG A 78 6.15 2.91 16.61
N ILE A 79 5.10 3.59 16.11
CA ILE A 79 4.84 3.83 14.70
C ILE A 79 5.16 5.28 14.40
N LYS A 80 6.03 5.49 13.43
CA LYS A 80 6.33 6.80 12.86
C LYS A 80 5.63 6.92 11.51
N TYR A 81 4.90 7.99 11.32
CA TYR A 81 4.23 8.29 10.07
C TYR A 81 4.71 9.64 9.53
N ARG A 82 4.49 9.86 8.24
CA ARG A 82 4.73 11.14 7.58
C ARG A 82 3.53 11.53 6.74
N GLU A 83 3.34 12.82 6.60
CA GLU A 83 2.24 13.42 5.86
C GLU A 83 2.78 14.49 4.93
N SER A 84 2.21 14.54 3.72
CA SER A 84 2.35 15.64 2.79
C SER A 84 1.02 16.39 2.77
N ILE A 85 1.03 17.69 3.10
CA ILE A 85 -0.19 18.46 3.28
C ILE A 85 -0.26 19.51 2.18
N ALA A 86 -1.35 19.50 1.40
CA ALA A 86 -1.70 20.58 0.47
C ALA A 86 -2.74 21.49 1.13
N GLU A 87 -2.67 22.80 0.89
CA GLU A 87 -3.54 23.79 1.53
C GLU A 87 -4.70 24.18 0.61
N GLY A 88 -5.91 24.10 1.15
CA GLY A 88 -7.15 24.51 0.49
C GLY A 88 -7.73 23.47 -0.48
N LEU A 89 -9.06 23.50 -0.64
CA LEU A 89 -9.77 22.58 -1.53
C LEU A 89 -9.30 22.67 -2.99
N ALA A 90 -8.93 23.85 -3.45
CA ALA A 90 -8.47 24.06 -4.82
C ALA A 90 -7.17 23.28 -5.14
N ALA A 91 -6.39 22.91 -4.13
CA ALA A 91 -5.17 22.11 -4.29
C ALA A 91 -5.44 20.59 -4.44
N ALA A 92 -6.66 20.12 -4.12
CA ALA A 92 -6.98 18.70 -4.09
C ALA A 92 -6.72 17.96 -5.43
N PRO A 93 -7.14 18.48 -6.61
CA PRO A 93 -6.86 17.82 -7.89
C PRO A 93 -5.35 17.69 -8.16
N GLY A 94 -4.58 18.76 -7.89
CA GLY A 94 -3.13 18.75 -8.05
C GLY A 94 -2.43 17.76 -7.10
N ALA A 95 -2.89 17.70 -5.85
CA ALA A 95 -2.38 16.76 -4.85
C ALA A 95 -2.64 15.30 -5.26
N LEU A 96 -3.81 14.98 -5.83
CA LEU A 96 -4.13 13.65 -6.33
C LEU A 96 -3.22 13.27 -7.52
N ILE A 97 -3.06 14.17 -8.48
CA ILE A 97 -2.17 13.93 -9.63
C ILE A 97 -0.73 13.73 -9.17
N SER A 98 -0.26 14.54 -8.21
CA SER A 98 1.07 14.39 -7.62
C SER A 98 1.25 13.05 -6.92
N LEU A 99 0.24 12.61 -6.15
CA LEU A 99 0.23 11.30 -5.49
C LEU A 99 0.43 10.15 -6.50
N LEU A 100 -0.32 10.15 -7.60
CA LEU A 100 -0.24 9.11 -8.63
C LEU A 100 1.12 9.11 -9.37
N LYS A 101 1.83 10.23 -9.34
CA LYS A 101 3.20 10.38 -9.89
C LYS A 101 4.30 10.18 -8.85
N GLY A 102 3.96 9.78 -7.62
CA GLY A 102 4.94 9.58 -6.54
C GLY A 102 5.51 10.88 -5.97
N GLY A 103 4.84 12.01 -6.14
CA GLY A 103 5.30 13.33 -5.70
C GLY A 103 5.09 13.63 -4.21
N ASN A 104 4.43 12.74 -3.47
CA ASN A 104 4.24 12.87 -2.02
C ASN A 104 5.17 11.94 -1.24
N PHE A 105 5.36 12.24 0.03
CA PHE A 105 6.03 11.34 0.96
C PHE A 105 5.12 11.06 2.17
N GLY A 106 4.75 9.79 2.34
CA GLY A 106 3.79 9.36 3.35
C GLY A 106 2.33 9.61 2.92
N LYS A 107 1.45 9.95 3.86
CA LYS A 107 0.03 10.18 3.56
C LYS A 107 -0.17 11.55 2.93
N GLN A 108 -0.79 11.59 1.74
CA GLN A 108 -1.24 12.84 1.15
C GLN A 108 -2.54 13.29 1.79
N LEU A 109 -2.55 14.51 2.30
CA LEU A 109 -3.72 15.18 2.88
C LEU A 109 -3.99 16.50 2.18
N VAL A 110 -5.23 16.97 2.29
CA VAL A 110 -5.62 18.33 1.89
C VAL A 110 -6.27 18.99 3.11
N LYS A 111 -5.65 20.07 3.60
CA LYS A 111 -6.21 20.86 4.68
C LYS A 111 -7.23 21.84 4.11
N LEU A 112 -8.47 21.76 4.52
CA LEU A 112 -9.58 22.54 3.95
C LEU A 112 -9.72 23.93 4.57
N ILE A 113 -9.33 24.10 5.82
CA ILE A 113 -9.39 25.34 6.65
C ILE A 113 -8.15 25.45 7.52
#